data_e3d2ac0ee3db598b5837fad7dcdf9a6d
#
_entry.id   e3d2ac0ee3db598b5837fad7dcdf9a6d
#
_cell.length_a   1.000
_cell.length_b   1.000
_cell.length_c   1.000
_cell.angle_alpha   90.00
_cell.angle_beta   90.00
_cell.angle_gamma   90.00
#
_symmetry.space_group_name_H-M   'P 1'
#
loop_
_entity.id
_entity.type
_entity.pdbx_description
1 polymer ?
#
loop_
_entity_poly.entity_id
_entity_poly.type
_entity_poly.pdbx_seq_one_letter_code
_entity_poly.pdbx_strand_id
1 'polypeptide(L)'
;PSHEDLEKIKYIKPQDFQADSVSVLYDVEKGHNGLQQAIESVVSQVKNNVVEGANIIILSDRGVNRDKAPIPILLACSAVHHGLAKHGLRSKFGIVIESAEPREPHHFATLFGYGASAINPYMVNEIIENLVGSHKYASLTTEQAIKNFNKAIAKGLIKIMNKIGISTLHSYRGAQIFEALGLNQKFIDEFFCNTPTRIEGIGLFEVEKEISLRHHQAFSKEEFAEVQDLEIGGSYRWRRNGEAHMLNPATIAKLQVATQQNNFESYEEFAKLVNDQSRQLMTIRGMFSFTDLDPIPIEEVEPWTAIAKRFKTGAMSLGSISEEAHETLAKAMNRIGGKSNSGEGGEDHRRFERDEDGDWRNSAIKQVASGRFGVSSHYLANAQEIQIKMAQGAKPGEGGQLPGPKVNPYIASVRNSTPYVGLISPPPHHDIYSIEDLAQLIYLSLIHISEPTRLRR
;
A
#
# COMPACT_ATOMS: atom_id res chain seq x y z
N PRO A 1 4.62 -24.31 -4.29
CA PRO A 1 4.71 -25.74 -3.96
C PRO A 1 4.77 -25.93 -2.44
N SER A 2 4.21 -27.05 -1.95
CA SER A 2 4.39 -27.55 -0.59
C SER A 2 5.83 -28.08 -0.37
N HIS A 3 6.15 -28.48 0.84
CA HIS A 3 7.42 -29.18 1.09
C HIS A 3 7.52 -30.47 0.27
N GLU A 4 6.44 -31.25 0.23
CA GLU A 4 6.37 -32.49 -0.55
C GLU A 4 6.54 -32.24 -2.05
N ASP A 5 5.91 -31.20 -2.59
CA ASP A 5 6.09 -30.82 -4.00
C ASP A 5 7.53 -30.42 -4.30
N LEU A 6 8.18 -29.70 -3.38
CA LEU A 6 9.57 -29.30 -3.54
C LEU A 6 10.51 -30.51 -3.53
N GLU A 7 10.28 -31.49 -2.63
CA GLU A 7 11.06 -32.74 -2.62
C GLU A 7 10.84 -33.55 -3.91
N LYS A 8 9.61 -33.59 -4.44
CA LYS A 8 9.36 -34.21 -5.75
C LYS A 8 10.14 -33.51 -6.86
N ILE A 9 10.29 -32.20 -6.80
CA ILE A 9 11.09 -31.41 -7.76
C ILE A 9 12.58 -31.72 -7.60
N LYS A 10 13.11 -31.79 -6.38
CA LYS A 10 14.53 -32.11 -6.09
C LYS A 10 14.93 -33.49 -6.62
N TYR A 11 14.03 -34.46 -6.56
CA TYR A 11 14.30 -35.83 -6.96
C TYR A 11 13.57 -36.23 -8.25
N ILE A 12 13.26 -35.28 -9.09
CA ILE A 12 12.59 -35.52 -10.37
C ILE A 12 13.45 -36.44 -11.26
N LYS A 13 12.84 -37.51 -11.78
CA LYS A 13 13.55 -38.53 -12.56
C LYS A 13 13.21 -38.65 -14.05
N PRO A 14 12.29 -37.86 -14.66
CA PRO A 14 12.13 -37.89 -16.11
C PRO A 14 13.45 -37.54 -16.80
N GLN A 15 13.77 -38.21 -17.90
CA GLN A 15 15.04 -38.04 -18.62
C GLN A 15 15.37 -36.64 -19.07
N ASP A 16 14.36 -35.74 -19.13
CA ASP A 16 14.48 -34.40 -19.64
C ASP A 16 14.56 -33.33 -18.54
N PHE A 17 14.51 -33.71 -17.25
CA PHE A 17 14.52 -32.72 -16.14
C PHE A 17 15.62 -33.06 -15.13
N GLN A 18 16.44 -32.04 -14.87
CA GLN A 18 17.47 -32.10 -13.83
C GLN A 18 17.31 -30.88 -12.92
N ALA A 19 17.14 -31.10 -11.61
CA ALA A 19 17.03 -30.07 -10.61
C ALA A 19 18.27 -30.00 -9.73
N ASP A 20 18.86 -28.84 -9.61
CA ASP A 20 20.00 -28.56 -8.73
C ASP A 20 19.67 -27.49 -7.70
N SER A 21 20.09 -27.74 -6.45
CA SER A 21 19.93 -26.80 -5.35
C SER A 21 21.22 -25.99 -5.15
N VAL A 22 21.06 -24.66 -5.07
CA VAL A 22 22.14 -23.71 -4.82
C VAL A 22 21.84 -22.96 -3.54
N SER A 23 22.78 -23.02 -2.58
CA SER A 23 22.69 -22.27 -1.33
C SER A 23 22.92 -20.78 -1.58
N VAL A 24 22.04 -19.94 -1.01
CA VAL A 24 22.15 -18.48 -1.06
C VAL A 24 22.59 -17.92 0.30
N LEU A 25 23.53 -18.58 0.94
CA LEU A 25 24.11 -18.15 2.21
C LEU A 25 25.50 -17.54 2.01
N TYR A 26 25.85 -16.58 2.87
CA TYR A 26 27.19 -16.03 2.92
C TYR A 26 27.75 -16.02 4.35
N ASP A 27 29.05 -15.93 4.45
CA ASP A 27 29.80 -15.89 5.70
C ASP A 27 29.72 -14.46 6.30
N VAL A 28 29.06 -14.35 7.44
CA VAL A 28 28.78 -13.04 8.08
C VAL A 28 30.07 -12.30 8.49
N GLU A 29 31.11 -13.03 8.91
CA GLU A 29 32.37 -12.41 9.34
C GLU A 29 33.10 -11.67 8.20
N LYS A 30 32.80 -12.03 6.94
CA LYS A 30 33.37 -11.35 5.77
C LYS A 30 32.68 -10.04 5.41
N GLY A 31 31.56 -9.72 6.05
CA GLY A 31 30.81 -8.47 5.85
C GLY A 31 30.44 -8.20 4.40
N HIS A 32 30.50 -6.94 3.98
CA HIS A 32 30.16 -6.49 2.63
C HIS A 32 30.88 -7.26 1.52
N ASN A 33 32.17 -7.51 1.66
CA ASN A 33 32.93 -8.31 0.67
C ASN A 33 32.44 -9.75 0.59
N GLY A 34 32.02 -10.32 1.72
CA GLY A 34 31.45 -11.66 1.79
C GLY A 34 30.12 -11.75 1.03
N LEU A 35 29.24 -10.78 1.22
CA LEU A 35 27.96 -10.73 0.50
C LEU A 35 28.18 -10.60 -1.01
N GLN A 36 29.02 -9.69 -1.47
CA GLN A 36 29.31 -9.51 -2.90
C GLN A 36 29.87 -10.79 -3.53
N GLN A 37 30.92 -11.36 -2.91
CA GLN A 37 31.52 -12.60 -3.39
C GLN A 37 30.54 -13.79 -3.42
N ALA A 38 29.66 -13.86 -2.43
CA ALA A 38 28.65 -14.91 -2.40
C ALA A 38 27.62 -14.77 -3.53
N ILE A 39 27.18 -13.55 -3.85
CA ILE A 39 26.28 -13.30 -5.00
C ILE A 39 26.95 -13.73 -6.31
N GLU A 40 28.19 -13.32 -6.54
CA GLU A 40 28.99 -13.69 -7.70
C GLU A 40 29.18 -15.22 -7.79
N SER A 41 29.44 -15.87 -6.65
CA SER A 41 29.58 -17.33 -6.55
C SER A 41 28.29 -18.05 -6.90
N VAL A 42 27.14 -17.57 -6.38
CA VAL A 42 25.82 -18.13 -6.69
C VAL A 42 25.54 -18.05 -8.19
N VAL A 43 25.77 -16.88 -8.81
CA VAL A 43 25.58 -16.71 -10.27
C VAL A 43 26.49 -17.65 -11.06
N SER A 44 27.75 -17.78 -10.68
CA SER A 44 28.71 -18.68 -11.33
C SER A 44 28.31 -20.14 -11.17
N GLN A 45 27.90 -20.57 -9.97
CA GLN A 45 27.45 -21.93 -9.72
C GLN A 45 26.21 -22.26 -10.54
N VAL A 46 25.20 -21.38 -10.57
CA VAL A 46 24.00 -21.57 -11.40
C VAL A 46 24.38 -21.68 -12.88
N LYS A 47 25.31 -20.84 -13.36
CA LYS A 47 25.79 -20.89 -14.73
C LYS A 47 26.38 -22.27 -15.05
N ASN A 48 27.26 -22.79 -14.20
CA ASN A 48 27.89 -24.09 -14.40
C ASN A 48 26.85 -25.23 -14.40
N ASN A 49 25.93 -25.25 -13.42
CA ASN A 49 24.87 -26.25 -13.34
C ASN A 49 23.99 -26.26 -14.60
N VAL A 50 23.64 -25.07 -15.12
CA VAL A 50 22.82 -24.95 -16.35
C VAL A 50 23.60 -25.40 -17.59
N VAL A 51 24.91 -25.17 -17.68
CA VAL A 51 25.77 -25.64 -18.76
C VAL A 51 25.91 -27.18 -18.70
N GLU A 52 25.94 -27.75 -17.49
CA GLU A 52 25.98 -29.20 -17.24
C GLU A 52 24.62 -29.91 -17.44
N GLY A 53 23.54 -29.16 -17.72
CA GLY A 53 22.25 -29.70 -18.12
C GLY A 53 21.10 -29.44 -17.13
N ALA A 54 21.35 -28.78 -15.99
CA ALA A 54 20.29 -28.45 -15.07
C ALA A 54 19.29 -27.44 -15.71
N ASN A 55 18.02 -27.79 -15.68
CA ASN A 55 16.94 -26.94 -16.17
C ASN A 55 15.93 -26.51 -15.09
N ILE A 56 16.18 -26.93 -13.85
CA ILE A 56 15.51 -26.43 -12.65
C ILE A 56 16.59 -26.05 -11.63
N ILE A 57 16.62 -24.79 -11.22
CA ILE A 57 17.55 -24.29 -10.20
C ILE A 57 16.75 -23.90 -8.96
N ILE A 58 17.07 -24.50 -7.82
CA ILE A 58 16.44 -24.20 -6.54
C ILE A 58 17.39 -23.29 -5.75
N LEU A 59 17.01 -22.03 -5.55
CA LEU A 59 17.73 -21.10 -4.68
C LEU A 59 17.20 -21.28 -3.25
N SER A 60 18.07 -21.71 -2.33
CA SER A 60 17.69 -22.06 -0.96
C SER A 60 18.46 -21.26 0.08
N ASP A 61 17.75 -20.63 1.03
CA ASP A 61 18.33 -20.01 2.22
C ASP A 61 18.30 -20.92 3.46
N ARG A 62 17.99 -22.20 3.29
CA ARG A 62 18.07 -23.15 4.41
C ARG A 62 19.50 -23.31 4.90
N GLY A 63 19.63 -23.50 6.21
CA GLY A 63 20.92 -23.69 6.86
C GLY A 63 21.53 -22.41 7.43
N VAL A 64 20.76 -21.34 7.58
CA VAL A 64 21.14 -20.15 8.35
C VAL A 64 21.58 -20.59 9.75
N ASN A 65 22.75 -20.11 10.19
CA ASN A 65 23.34 -20.41 11.49
C ASN A 65 24.19 -19.23 11.98
N ARG A 66 24.92 -19.37 13.07
CA ARG A 66 25.74 -18.28 13.66
C ARG A 66 26.79 -17.69 12.70
N ASP A 67 27.29 -18.49 11.77
CA ASP A 67 28.39 -18.10 10.89
C ASP A 67 27.88 -17.67 9.51
N LYS A 68 26.64 -18.07 9.14
CA LYS A 68 26.08 -17.88 7.81
C LYS A 68 24.74 -17.16 7.84
N ALA A 69 24.66 -16.02 7.17
CA ALA A 69 23.44 -15.27 6.91
C ALA A 69 22.91 -15.49 5.48
N PRO A 70 21.61 -15.29 5.23
CA PRO A 70 21.05 -15.40 3.90
C PRO A 70 21.33 -14.16 3.07
N ILE A 71 21.67 -14.33 1.80
CA ILE A 71 21.52 -13.28 0.80
C ILE A 71 20.03 -13.00 0.69
N PRO A 72 19.55 -11.73 0.73
CA PRO A 72 18.13 -11.44 0.52
C PRO A 72 17.62 -12.14 -0.73
N ILE A 73 16.56 -12.93 -0.59
CA ILE A 73 16.16 -13.88 -1.65
C ILE A 73 15.77 -13.17 -2.95
N LEU A 74 15.20 -11.96 -2.87
CA LEU A 74 14.91 -11.15 -4.04
C LEU A 74 16.19 -10.71 -4.75
N LEU A 75 17.23 -10.33 -4.00
CA LEU A 75 18.55 -9.96 -4.54
C LEU A 75 19.21 -11.18 -5.22
N ALA A 76 19.21 -12.33 -4.59
CA ALA A 76 19.76 -13.56 -5.16
C ALA A 76 19.01 -13.97 -6.45
N CYS A 77 17.68 -13.95 -6.42
CA CYS A 77 16.84 -14.27 -7.57
C CYS A 77 17.13 -13.33 -8.76
N SER A 78 17.14 -12.03 -8.51
CA SER A 78 17.38 -11.02 -9.52
C SER A 78 18.81 -11.08 -10.08
N ALA A 79 19.83 -11.26 -9.23
CA ALA A 79 21.22 -11.42 -9.65
C ALA A 79 21.40 -12.65 -10.58
N VAL A 80 20.79 -13.79 -10.24
CA VAL A 80 20.79 -14.98 -11.09
C VAL A 80 20.04 -14.71 -12.40
N HIS A 81 18.85 -14.10 -12.33
CA HIS A 81 18.04 -13.79 -13.52
C HIS A 81 18.80 -12.90 -14.52
N HIS A 82 19.32 -11.78 -14.07
CA HIS A 82 20.03 -10.82 -14.92
C HIS A 82 21.44 -11.32 -15.31
N GLY A 83 22.14 -11.96 -14.36
CA GLY A 83 23.46 -12.55 -14.63
C GLY A 83 23.41 -13.60 -15.74
N LEU A 84 22.45 -14.51 -15.70
CA LEU A 84 22.31 -15.54 -16.74
C LEU A 84 21.70 -14.99 -18.04
N ALA A 85 20.93 -13.92 -17.98
CA ALA A 85 20.44 -13.22 -19.19
C ALA A 85 21.60 -12.64 -19.99
N LYS A 86 22.58 -12.01 -19.33
CA LYS A 86 23.82 -11.50 -19.96
C LYS A 86 24.62 -12.58 -20.69
N HIS A 87 24.48 -13.84 -20.28
CA HIS A 87 25.14 -15.00 -20.91
C HIS A 87 24.26 -15.74 -21.92
N GLY A 88 23.03 -15.31 -22.18
CA GLY A 88 22.09 -15.99 -23.08
C GLY A 88 21.55 -17.34 -22.55
N LEU A 89 21.68 -17.59 -21.24
CA LEU A 89 21.30 -18.87 -20.62
C LEU A 89 19.96 -18.82 -19.90
N ARG A 90 19.39 -17.63 -19.66
CA ARG A 90 18.20 -17.46 -18.81
C ARG A 90 16.98 -18.28 -19.25
N SER A 91 16.78 -18.48 -20.52
CA SER A 91 15.65 -19.26 -21.07
C SER A 91 15.77 -20.77 -20.91
N LYS A 92 16.94 -21.27 -20.51
CA LYS A 92 17.23 -22.72 -20.42
C LYS A 92 16.76 -23.36 -19.11
N PHE A 93 16.42 -22.55 -18.08
CA PHE A 93 16.07 -23.09 -16.76
C PHE A 93 14.95 -22.32 -16.08
N GLY A 94 14.26 -22.99 -15.14
CA GLY A 94 13.33 -22.39 -14.20
C GLY A 94 14.00 -22.09 -12.86
N ILE A 95 13.64 -20.98 -12.19
CA ILE A 95 14.09 -20.65 -10.85
C ILE A 95 13.00 -21.03 -9.85
N VAL A 96 13.31 -21.90 -8.93
CA VAL A 96 12.47 -22.25 -7.77
C VAL A 96 13.09 -21.61 -6.54
N ILE A 97 12.28 -20.95 -5.76
CA ILE A 97 12.70 -20.29 -4.51
C ILE A 97 12.30 -21.17 -3.33
N GLU A 98 13.24 -21.51 -2.46
CA GLU A 98 13.03 -22.11 -1.15
C GLU A 98 13.54 -21.13 -0.09
N SER A 99 12.63 -20.34 0.54
CA SER A 99 13.04 -19.22 1.40
C SER A 99 12.11 -18.98 2.57
N ALA A 100 12.71 -18.47 3.66
CA ALA A 100 12.01 -18.00 4.85
C ALA A 100 11.35 -16.62 4.66
N GLU A 101 11.78 -15.82 3.69
CA GLU A 101 11.41 -14.41 3.58
C GLU A 101 10.00 -14.16 3.02
N PRO A 102 9.49 -14.89 1.99
CA PRO A 102 8.21 -14.56 1.37
C PRO A 102 7.02 -14.81 2.30
N ARG A 103 6.25 -13.75 2.64
CA ARG A 103 5.11 -13.81 3.57
C ARG A 103 3.85 -13.14 3.06
N GLU A 104 3.98 -12.12 2.22
CA GLU A 104 2.88 -11.27 1.74
C GLU A 104 2.78 -11.28 0.22
N PRO A 105 1.61 -10.97 -0.38
CA PRO A 105 1.44 -10.96 -1.84
C PRO A 105 2.49 -10.16 -2.59
N HIS A 106 2.99 -9.05 -2.02
CA HIS A 106 4.01 -8.21 -2.66
C HIS A 106 5.37 -8.94 -2.76
N HIS A 107 5.76 -9.70 -1.76
CA HIS A 107 6.99 -10.51 -1.79
C HIS A 107 6.94 -11.55 -2.92
N PHE A 108 5.79 -12.19 -3.11
CA PHE A 108 5.60 -13.14 -4.23
C PHE A 108 5.57 -12.42 -5.58
N ALA A 109 4.90 -11.26 -5.64
CA ALA A 109 4.81 -10.48 -6.86
C ALA A 109 6.19 -10.02 -7.35
N THR A 110 7.04 -9.51 -6.46
CA THR A 110 8.40 -9.08 -6.80
C THR A 110 9.29 -10.27 -7.21
N LEU A 111 9.25 -11.39 -6.48
CA LEU A 111 10.02 -12.58 -6.85
C LEU A 111 9.62 -13.12 -8.23
N PHE A 112 8.34 -13.21 -8.54
CA PHE A 112 7.89 -13.59 -9.88
C PHE A 112 8.31 -12.56 -10.93
N GLY A 113 8.19 -11.28 -10.63
CA GLY A 113 8.61 -10.21 -11.53
C GLY A 113 10.09 -10.26 -11.88
N TYR A 114 10.94 -10.65 -10.94
CA TYR A 114 12.38 -10.84 -11.13
C TYR A 114 12.80 -12.28 -11.45
N GLY A 115 11.88 -13.08 -11.96
CA GLY A 115 12.22 -14.30 -12.68
C GLY A 115 11.93 -15.62 -11.98
N ALA A 116 11.42 -15.64 -10.74
CA ALA A 116 11.03 -16.89 -10.10
C ALA A 116 9.92 -17.60 -10.89
N SER A 117 9.99 -18.93 -10.95
CA SER A 117 8.97 -19.78 -11.56
C SER A 117 8.06 -20.42 -10.52
N ALA A 118 8.59 -20.72 -9.34
CA ALA A 118 7.85 -21.24 -8.20
C ALA A 118 8.49 -20.78 -6.88
N ILE A 119 7.70 -20.71 -5.81
CA ILE A 119 8.16 -20.24 -4.50
C ILE A 119 7.63 -21.18 -3.42
N ASN A 120 8.53 -21.74 -2.61
CA ASN A 120 8.22 -22.47 -1.38
C ASN A 120 8.56 -21.57 -0.18
N PRO A 121 7.57 -20.96 0.48
CA PRO A 121 7.77 -20.15 1.67
C PRO A 121 7.82 -21.03 2.92
N TYR A 122 8.91 -21.77 3.11
CA TYR A 122 8.95 -22.83 4.12
C TYR A 122 8.69 -22.35 5.53
N MET A 123 9.20 -21.18 5.93
CA MET A 123 8.99 -20.64 7.26
C MET A 123 7.50 -20.31 7.51
N VAL A 124 6.78 -19.83 6.50
CA VAL A 124 5.33 -19.61 6.62
C VAL A 124 4.59 -20.92 6.84
N ASN A 125 4.98 -21.97 6.14
CA ASN A 125 4.37 -23.29 6.31
C ASN A 125 4.60 -23.83 7.74
N GLU A 126 5.82 -23.70 8.26
CA GLU A 126 6.19 -24.10 9.63
C GLU A 126 5.44 -23.25 10.69
N ILE A 127 5.30 -21.94 10.48
CA ILE A 127 4.51 -21.06 11.35
C ILE A 127 3.02 -21.46 11.33
N ILE A 128 2.45 -21.76 10.17
CA ILE A 128 1.06 -22.21 10.05
C ILE A 128 0.85 -23.52 10.79
N GLU A 129 1.76 -24.47 10.64
CA GLU A 129 1.72 -25.76 11.32
C GLU A 129 1.70 -25.58 12.85
N ASN A 130 2.58 -24.72 13.37
CA ASN A 130 2.67 -24.39 14.77
C ASN A 130 1.38 -23.68 15.29
N LEU A 131 0.84 -22.72 14.51
CA LEU A 131 -0.39 -22.00 14.87
C LEU A 131 -1.62 -22.90 14.89
N VAL A 132 -1.75 -23.83 13.95
CA VAL A 132 -2.87 -24.78 13.89
C VAL A 132 -2.85 -25.72 15.09
N GLY A 133 -1.68 -26.07 15.62
CA GLY A 133 -1.53 -26.83 16.87
C GLY A 133 -1.99 -26.09 18.11
N SER A 134 -2.21 -24.77 18.03
CA SER A 134 -2.69 -23.97 19.14
C SER A 134 -4.22 -24.02 19.30
N HIS A 135 -4.73 -23.90 20.53
CA HIS A 135 -6.18 -23.90 20.81
C HIS A 135 -7.00 -22.88 20.01
N LYS A 136 -6.38 -21.81 19.55
CA LYS A 136 -7.06 -20.73 18.83
C LYS A 136 -7.57 -21.14 17.44
N TYR A 137 -6.94 -22.13 16.80
CA TYR A 137 -7.24 -22.57 15.44
C TYR A 137 -7.54 -24.07 15.35
N ALA A 138 -7.97 -24.69 16.45
CA ALA A 138 -8.22 -26.13 16.56
C ALA A 138 -9.26 -26.72 15.57
N SER A 139 -10.05 -25.85 14.90
CA SER A 139 -11.02 -26.28 13.87
C SER A 139 -10.43 -26.46 12.46
N LEU A 140 -9.15 -26.08 12.26
CA LEU A 140 -8.48 -26.18 10.95
C LEU A 140 -7.43 -27.28 10.98
N THR A 141 -7.29 -27.99 9.87
CA THR A 141 -6.10 -28.84 9.62
C THR A 141 -4.96 -28.01 9.04
N THR A 142 -3.72 -28.42 9.25
CA THR A 142 -2.54 -27.77 8.67
C THR A 142 -2.64 -27.67 7.14
N GLU A 143 -3.04 -28.75 6.49
CA GLU A 143 -3.25 -28.77 5.03
C GLU A 143 -4.27 -27.71 4.58
N GLN A 144 -5.42 -27.62 5.27
CA GLN A 144 -6.45 -26.63 4.95
C GLN A 144 -5.94 -25.20 5.17
N ALA A 145 -5.17 -24.96 6.21
CA ALA A 145 -4.60 -23.65 6.53
C ALA A 145 -3.57 -23.23 5.47
N ILE A 146 -2.66 -24.10 5.07
CA ILE A 146 -1.69 -23.87 3.98
C ILE A 146 -2.42 -23.61 2.66
N LYS A 147 -3.45 -24.40 2.34
CA LYS A 147 -4.28 -24.20 1.15
C LYS A 147 -4.97 -22.83 1.15
N ASN A 148 -5.47 -22.39 2.30
CA ASN A 148 -6.09 -21.08 2.45
C ASN A 148 -5.07 -19.95 2.27
N PHE A 149 -3.86 -20.09 2.83
CA PHE A 149 -2.76 -19.16 2.61
C PHE A 149 -2.40 -19.07 1.12
N ASN A 150 -2.15 -20.19 0.47
CA ASN A 150 -1.81 -20.24 -0.96
C ASN A 150 -2.92 -19.59 -1.82
N LYS A 151 -4.20 -19.83 -1.48
CA LYS A 151 -5.33 -19.19 -2.15
C LYS A 151 -5.36 -17.67 -1.94
N ALA A 152 -5.03 -17.19 -0.75
CA ALA A 152 -4.94 -15.76 -0.45
C ALA A 152 -3.82 -15.08 -1.26
N ILE A 153 -2.63 -15.68 -1.29
CA ILE A 153 -1.49 -15.21 -2.09
C ILE A 153 -1.85 -15.20 -3.59
N ALA A 154 -2.41 -16.29 -4.10
CA ALA A 154 -2.82 -16.38 -5.51
C ALA A 154 -3.84 -15.29 -5.88
N LYS A 155 -4.85 -15.06 -5.03
CA LYS A 155 -5.81 -13.96 -5.24
C LYS A 155 -5.15 -12.58 -5.23
N GLY A 156 -4.20 -12.35 -4.32
CA GLY A 156 -3.42 -11.12 -4.26
C GLY A 156 -2.61 -10.89 -5.54
N LEU A 157 -1.93 -11.92 -6.01
CA LEU A 157 -1.12 -11.86 -7.23
C LEU A 157 -2.00 -11.64 -8.49
N ILE A 158 -3.10 -12.39 -8.63
CA ILE A 158 -4.06 -12.20 -9.73
C ILE A 158 -4.61 -10.76 -9.71
N LYS A 159 -4.89 -10.20 -8.54
CA LYS A 159 -5.35 -8.81 -8.42
C LYS A 159 -4.30 -7.81 -8.91
N ILE A 160 -3.02 -8.01 -8.57
CA ILE A 160 -1.91 -7.19 -9.07
C ILE A 160 -1.81 -7.30 -10.59
N MET A 161 -1.77 -8.52 -11.13
CA MET A 161 -1.69 -8.77 -12.57
C MET A 161 -2.87 -8.16 -13.33
N ASN A 162 -4.08 -8.29 -12.79
CA ASN A 162 -5.27 -7.70 -13.39
C ASN A 162 -5.19 -6.17 -13.48
N LYS A 163 -4.67 -5.50 -12.43
CA LYS A 163 -4.54 -4.04 -12.41
C LYS A 163 -3.56 -3.50 -13.46
N ILE A 164 -2.52 -4.27 -13.77
CA ILE A 164 -1.52 -3.89 -14.78
C ILE A 164 -1.82 -4.49 -16.17
N GLY A 165 -2.92 -5.23 -16.30
CA GLY A 165 -3.36 -5.78 -17.58
C GLY A 165 -2.53 -6.97 -18.10
N ILE A 166 -1.79 -7.66 -17.24
CA ILE A 166 -1.00 -8.85 -17.61
C ILE A 166 -1.77 -10.11 -17.23
N SER A 167 -2.16 -10.92 -18.21
CA SER A 167 -3.04 -12.07 -18.02
C SER A 167 -2.34 -13.37 -17.68
N THR A 168 -1.04 -13.51 -17.94
CA THR A 168 -0.29 -14.75 -17.68
C THR A 168 0.95 -14.51 -16.85
N LEU A 169 1.29 -15.45 -15.96
CA LEU A 169 2.49 -15.36 -15.14
C LEU A 169 3.76 -15.39 -16.00
N HIS A 170 3.72 -16.05 -17.16
CA HIS A 170 4.84 -16.07 -18.09
C HIS A 170 5.17 -14.67 -18.60
N SER A 171 4.18 -13.89 -18.99
CA SER A 171 4.33 -12.50 -19.44
C SER A 171 4.65 -11.54 -18.29
N TYR A 172 4.31 -11.90 -17.06
CA TYR A 172 4.61 -11.11 -15.86
C TYR A 172 6.10 -11.14 -15.50
N ARG A 173 6.76 -12.29 -15.73
CA ARG A 173 8.19 -12.45 -15.43
C ARG A 173 9.05 -11.57 -16.35
N GLY A 174 9.87 -10.72 -15.74
CA GLY A 174 10.74 -9.80 -16.47
C GLY A 174 10.02 -8.63 -17.14
N ALA A 175 8.76 -8.35 -16.80
CA ALA A 175 7.96 -7.29 -17.41
C ALA A 175 8.36 -5.86 -16.99
N GLN A 176 9.35 -5.68 -16.10
CA GLN A 176 9.86 -4.37 -15.65
C GLN A 176 8.76 -3.43 -15.13
N ILE A 177 7.89 -3.95 -14.29
CA ILE A 177 6.71 -3.26 -13.75
C ILE A 177 6.91 -2.65 -12.37
N PHE A 178 8.11 -2.75 -11.81
CA PHE A 178 8.45 -2.23 -10.50
C PHE A 178 9.28 -0.95 -10.59
N GLU A 179 9.19 -0.14 -9.57
CA GLU A 179 10.05 1.01 -9.30
C GLU A 179 10.78 0.77 -7.97
N ALA A 180 12.08 1.05 -7.94
CA ALA A 180 12.85 1.00 -6.71
C ALA A 180 12.75 2.34 -5.97
N LEU A 181 12.54 2.28 -4.66
CA LEU A 181 12.54 3.43 -3.78
C LEU A 181 13.63 3.26 -2.72
N GLY A 182 14.54 4.22 -2.62
CA GLY A 182 15.60 4.22 -1.64
C GLY A 182 16.77 3.27 -1.94
N LEU A 183 16.93 2.84 -3.20
CA LEU A 183 18.09 2.10 -3.69
C LEU A 183 18.85 2.94 -4.69
N ASN A 184 20.18 3.02 -4.57
CA ASN A 184 21.00 3.81 -5.47
C ASN A 184 21.13 3.21 -6.87
N GLN A 185 21.42 4.04 -7.85
CA GLN A 185 21.49 3.65 -9.26
C GLN A 185 22.51 2.53 -9.51
N LYS A 186 23.69 2.58 -8.87
CA LYS A 186 24.72 1.54 -9.01
C LYS A 186 24.22 0.17 -8.59
N PHE A 187 23.52 0.07 -7.47
CA PHE A 187 22.94 -1.17 -6.99
C PHE A 187 21.86 -1.71 -7.96
N ILE A 188 21.05 -0.80 -8.51
CA ILE A 188 20.02 -1.15 -9.48
C ILE A 188 20.63 -1.64 -10.79
N ASP A 189 21.61 -0.95 -11.33
CA ASP A 189 22.24 -1.33 -12.60
C ASP A 189 22.93 -2.71 -12.51
N GLU A 190 23.46 -3.03 -11.34
CA GLU A 190 24.15 -4.30 -11.11
C GLU A 190 23.18 -5.47 -10.94
N PHE A 191 22.14 -5.32 -10.10
CA PHE A 191 21.32 -6.44 -9.65
C PHE A 191 19.87 -6.40 -10.14
N PHE A 192 19.32 -5.22 -10.47
CA PHE A 192 17.92 -5.03 -10.85
C PHE A 192 17.80 -4.28 -12.18
N CYS A 193 18.58 -4.69 -13.16
CA CYS A 193 18.74 -4.00 -14.44
C CYS A 193 17.44 -3.43 -15.00
N ASN A 194 17.48 -2.17 -15.44
CA ASN A 194 16.37 -1.41 -16.01
C ASN A 194 15.18 -1.13 -15.06
N THR A 195 15.30 -1.40 -13.78
CA THR A 195 14.32 -0.94 -12.80
C THR A 195 14.53 0.57 -12.58
N PRO A 196 13.51 1.43 -12.77
CA PRO A 196 13.69 2.86 -12.51
C PRO A 196 13.87 3.11 -11.00
N THR A 197 14.80 4.00 -10.65
CA THR A 197 14.97 4.52 -9.30
C THR A 197 15.00 6.05 -9.35
N ARG A 198 13.94 6.69 -8.92
CA ARG A 198 13.80 8.16 -8.91
C ARG A 198 14.20 8.76 -7.56
N ILE A 199 14.15 7.95 -6.51
CA ILE A 199 14.55 8.29 -5.16
C ILE A 199 15.66 7.33 -4.78
N GLU A 200 16.89 7.78 -4.94
CA GLU A 200 18.06 7.00 -4.60
C GLU A 200 18.24 6.87 -3.08
N GLY A 201 19.15 6.01 -2.65
CA GLY A 201 19.41 5.77 -1.24
C GLY A 201 20.57 4.80 -1.03
N ILE A 202 20.28 3.68 -0.39
CA ILE A 202 21.27 2.69 0.05
C ILE A 202 21.78 1.82 -1.11
N GLY A 203 22.98 1.28 -0.91
CA GLY A 203 23.61 0.31 -1.80
C GLY A 203 23.86 -1.04 -1.10
N LEU A 204 24.71 -1.85 -1.72
CA LEU A 204 25.03 -3.19 -1.21
C LEU A 204 25.64 -3.18 0.19
N PHE A 205 26.41 -2.14 0.50
CA PHE A 205 27.06 -1.98 1.82
C PHE A 205 26.02 -1.84 2.94
N GLU A 206 25.03 -0.99 2.77
CA GLU A 206 23.99 -0.77 3.76
C GLU A 206 23.05 -1.96 3.85
N VAL A 207 22.76 -2.61 2.72
CA VAL A 207 21.97 -3.86 2.70
C VAL A 207 22.66 -4.95 3.53
N GLU A 208 23.97 -5.12 3.36
CA GLU A 208 24.74 -6.07 4.18
C GLU A 208 24.72 -5.69 5.66
N LYS A 209 24.92 -4.41 5.99
CA LYS A 209 24.86 -3.94 7.37
C LYS A 209 23.52 -4.25 8.04
N GLU A 210 22.41 -4.09 7.34
CA GLU A 210 21.08 -4.45 7.85
C GLU A 210 20.93 -5.94 8.06
N ILE A 211 21.48 -6.78 7.15
CA ILE A 211 21.48 -8.23 7.31
C ILE A 211 22.29 -8.62 8.54
N SER A 212 23.49 -8.10 8.67
CA SER A 212 24.38 -8.38 9.81
C SER A 212 23.74 -7.99 11.14
N LEU A 213 23.06 -6.83 11.22
CA LEU A 213 22.35 -6.40 12.42
C LEU A 213 21.24 -7.39 12.81
N ARG A 214 20.38 -7.77 11.85
CA ARG A 214 19.32 -8.76 12.08
C ARG A 214 19.84 -10.13 12.45
N HIS A 215 20.91 -10.55 11.77
CA HIS A 215 21.57 -11.82 12.06
C HIS A 215 22.19 -11.83 13.46
N HIS A 216 22.91 -10.75 13.83
CA HIS A 216 23.48 -10.61 15.17
C HIS A 216 22.39 -10.64 16.24
N GLN A 217 21.29 -9.93 16.04
CA GLN A 217 20.14 -9.94 16.94
C GLN A 217 19.57 -11.37 17.11
N ALA A 218 19.47 -12.14 16.02
CA ALA A 218 18.94 -13.50 16.06
C ALA A 218 19.87 -14.52 16.75
N PHE A 219 21.19 -14.29 16.76
CA PHE A 219 22.19 -15.24 17.25
C PHE A 219 23.04 -14.73 18.42
N SER A 220 22.72 -13.55 19.01
CA SER A 220 23.44 -13.04 20.18
C SER A 220 23.24 -13.94 21.40
N LYS A 221 24.31 -14.14 22.17
CA LYS A 221 24.33 -15.09 23.31
C LYS A 221 23.39 -14.69 24.47
N GLU A 222 23.13 -13.40 24.62
CA GLU A 222 22.36 -12.85 25.72
C GLU A 222 20.84 -13.02 25.55
N GLU A 223 20.37 -13.13 24.32
CA GLU A 223 18.94 -13.20 24.00
C GLU A 223 18.36 -14.62 23.92
N PHE A 224 19.21 -15.66 23.80
CA PHE A 224 18.73 -17.03 23.73
C PHE A 224 18.15 -17.59 25.05
N ALA A 225 18.45 -16.97 26.17
CA ALA A 225 18.04 -17.49 27.49
C ALA A 225 16.62 -17.09 27.90
N GLU A 226 16.03 -16.00 27.32
CA GLU A 226 14.79 -15.42 27.84
C GLU A 226 13.77 -14.98 26.77
N VAL A 227 14.05 -15.06 25.47
CA VAL A 227 13.06 -14.63 24.47
C VAL A 227 11.99 -15.70 24.28
N GLN A 228 10.99 -15.69 25.14
CA GLN A 228 9.77 -16.49 24.97
C GLN A 228 8.69 -15.76 24.17
N ASP A 229 8.79 -14.43 24.04
CA ASP A 229 7.78 -13.60 23.40
C ASP A 229 8.27 -13.01 22.08
N LEU A 230 7.40 -13.05 21.07
CA LEU A 230 7.62 -12.36 19.79
C LEU A 230 7.60 -10.84 20.02
N GLU A 231 8.32 -10.10 19.17
CA GLU A 231 8.23 -8.64 19.15
C GLU A 231 6.77 -8.18 19.07
N ILE A 232 6.45 -7.16 19.86
CA ILE A 232 5.08 -6.62 19.95
C ILE A 232 4.63 -6.08 18.60
N GLY A 233 5.54 -5.62 17.77
CA GLY A 233 5.28 -5.02 16.47
C GLY A 233 4.58 -3.67 16.63
N GLY A 234 3.53 -3.43 15.83
CA GLY A 234 2.74 -2.19 15.93
C GLY A 234 2.89 -1.28 14.71
N SER A 235 3.59 -1.68 13.64
CA SER A 235 3.77 -0.85 12.44
C SER A 235 2.44 -0.50 11.74
N TYR A 236 1.48 -1.41 11.69
CA TYR A 236 0.18 -1.18 11.02
C TYR A 236 -0.91 -0.58 11.91
N ARG A 237 -0.78 -0.72 13.22
CA ARG A 237 -1.68 -0.11 14.21
C ARG A 237 -1.01 -0.05 15.56
N TRP A 238 -1.40 0.92 16.37
CA TRP A 238 -0.88 1.08 17.71
C TRP A 238 -0.98 -0.21 18.55
N ARG A 239 0.10 -0.51 19.23
CA ARG A 239 0.19 -1.55 20.25
C ARG A 239 0.87 -0.95 21.49
N ARG A 240 0.43 -1.38 22.69
CA ARG A 240 1.11 -1.00 23.92
C ARG A 240 2.56 -1.50 23.89
N ASN A 241 3.51 -0.65 24.16
CA ASN A 241 4.95 -0.92 24.08
C ASN A 241 5.48 -1.31 22.66
N GLY A 242 4.68 -1.10 21.62
CA GLY A 242 5.10 -1.27 20.25
C GLY A 242 5.57 0.04 19.62
N GLU A 243 5.61 0.09 18.29
CA GLU A 243 5.97 1.29 17.54
C GLU A 243 5.07 2.48 17.90
N ALA A 244 5.66 3.66 17.98
CA ALA A 244 4.94 4.88 18.31
C ALA A 244 4.07 5.36 17.15
N HIS A 245 2.85 5.76 17.47
CA HIS A 245 1.92 6.36 16.52
C HIS A 245 1.47 7.73 17.02
N MET A 246 1.37 8.70 16.11
CA MET A 246 0.82 10.02 16.43
C MET A 246 -0.64 9.92 16.91
N LEU A 247 -1.43 9.07 16.27
CA LEU A 247 -2.78 8.72 16.71
C LEU A 247 -2.71 7.47 17.59
N ASN A 248 -2.78 7.67 18.88
CA ASN A 248 -2.75 6.66 19.92
C ASN A 248 -3.89 6.86 20.92
N PRO A 249 -4.15 5.95 21.85
CA PRO A 249 -5.25 6.10 22.80
C PRO A 249 -5.25 7.40 23.60
N ALA A 250 -4.07 7.94 23.96
CA ALA A 250 -3.99 9.17 24.72
C ALA A 250 -4.38 10.40 23.87
N THR A 251 -3.86 10.50 22.64
CA THR A 251 -4.21 11.59 21.72
C THR A 251 -5.68 11.56 21.33
N ILE A 252 -6.22 10.35 21.06
CA ILE A 252 -7.64 10.18 20.72
C ILE A 252 -8.54 10.57 21.90
N ALA A 253 -8.22 10.13 23.12
CA ALA A 253 -9.00 10.47 24.32
C ALA A 253 -9.03 11.97 24.57
N LYS A 254 -7.89 12.66 24.43
CA LYS A 254 -7.82 14.12 24.58
C LYS A 254 -8.65 14.87 23.55
N LEU A 255 -8.60 14.44 22.28
CA LEU A 255 -9.43 15.01 21.21
C LEU A 255 -10.92 14.80 21.52
N GLN A 256 -11.33 13.60 21.95
CA GLN A 256 -12.72 13.31 22.27
C GLN A 256 -13.22 14.15 23.44
N VAL A 257 -12.45 14.28 24.51
CA VAL A 257 -12.80 15.17 25.65
C VAL A 257 -12.91 16.61 25.19
N ALA A 258 -11.95 17.10 24.44
CA ALA A 258 -11.95 18.46 23.93
C ALA A 258 -13.22 18.79 23.12
N THR A 259 -13.64 17.87 22.24
CA THR A 259 -14.80 18.07 21.38
C THR A 259 -16.13 17.87 22.08
N GLN A 260 -16.26 16.83 22.94
CA GLN A 260 -17.50 16.53 23.65
C GLN A 260 -17.82 17.55 24.74
N GLN A 261 -16.81 18.07 25.42
CA GLN A 261 -16.97 19.01 26.52
C GLN A 261 -16.72 20.46 26.11
N ASN A 262 -16.41 20.73 24.83
CA ASN A 262 -15.97 22.03 24.32
C ASN A 262 -14.84 22.62 25.19
N ASN A 263 -13.87 21.79 25.56
CA ASN A 263 -12.79 22.10 26.49
C ASN A 263 -11.52 22.44 25.72
N PHE A 264 -11.16 23.73 25.73
CA PHE A 264 -9.99 24.23 24.98
C PHE A 264 -8.65 23.74 25.57
N GLU A 265 -8.54 23.60 26.88
CA GLU A 265 -7.33 23.08 27.54
C GLU A 265 -7.00 21.65 27.09
N SER A 266 -8.03 20.80 27.03
CA SER A 266 -7.88 19.44 26.48
C SER A 266 -7.48 19.44 25.00
N TYR A 267 -7.93 20.44 24.24
CA TYR A 267 -7.49 20.60 22.85
C TYR A 267 -6.02 21.05 22.75
N GLU A 268 -5.56 21.94 23.62
CA GLU A 268 -4.16 22.36 23.68
C GLU A 268 -3.25 21.17 24.05
N GLU A 269 -3.66 20.34 24.99
CA GLU A 269 -2.94 19.10 25.34
C GLU A 269 -2.90 18.12 24.15
N PHE A 270 -4.01 17.95 23.44
CA PHE A 270 -4.05 17.16 22.21
C PHE A 270 -3.08 17.71 21.16
N ALA A 271 -3.13 19.01 20.89
CA ALA A 271 -2.28 19.68 19.92
C ALA A 271 -0.80 19.52 20.28
N LYS A 272 -0.45 19.65 21.56
CA LYS A 272 0.91 19.43 22.06
C LYS A 272 1.37 17.99 21.84
N LEU A 273 0.54 16.99 22.15
CA LEU A 273 0.86 15.58 21.95
C LEU A 273 1.09 15.21 20.46
N VAL A 274 0.36 15.87 19.55
CA VAL A 274 0.48 15.63 18.11
C VAL A 274 1.68 16.38 17.50
N ASN A 275 1.94 17.62 17.95
CA ASN A 275 2.94 18.49 17.34
C ASN A 275 4.33 18.35 17.96
N ASP A 276 4.43 18.03 19.26
CA ASP A 276 5.72 17.85 19.93
C ASP A 276 6.23 16.42 19.71
N GLN A 277 7.03 16.24 18.68
CA GLN A 277 7.70 14.99 18.36
C GLN A 277 9.19 14.98 18.78
N SER A 278 9.62 15.93 19.61
CA SER A 278 11.01 16.09 20.04
C SER A 278 11.58 14.86 20.77
N ARG A 279 10.73 14.14 21.49
CA ARG A 279 11.11 12.93 22.24
C ARG A 279 11.03 11.65 21.42
N GLN A 280 10.12 11.60 20.46
CA GLN A 280 9.87 10.42 19.65
C GLN A 280 9.28 10.83 18.30
N LEU A 281 10.10 10.68 17.26
CA LEU A 281 9.68 10.95 15.89
C LEU A 281 8.62 9.91 15.44
N MET A 282 7.49 10.39 14.94
CA MET A 282 6.38 9.55 14.48
C MET A 282 5.97 9.85 13.04
N THR A 283 6.42 10.99 12.50
CA THR A 283 6.11 11.43 11.13
C THR A 283 7.31 12.15 10.53
N ILE A 284 7.39 12.17 9.19
CA ILE A 284 8.41 12.94 8.46
C ILE A 284 8.34 14.43 8.83
N ARG A 285 7.12 14.96 9.07
CA ARG A 285 6.95 16.34 9.52
C ARG A 285 7.69 16.66 10.82
N GLY A 286 7.76 15.69 11.74
CA GLY A 286 8.48 15.85 13.01
C GLY A 286 10.00 16.00 12.86
N MET A 287 10.54 15.68 11.66
CA MET A 287 11.97 15.86 11.35
C MET A 287 12.30 17.27 10.86
N PHE A 288 11.31 18.10 10.56
CA PHE A 288 11.53 19.45 10.08
C PHE A 288 11.56 20.45 11.25
N SER A 289 12.40 21.45 11.14
CA SER A 289 12.42 22.64 11.99
C SER A 289 12.17 23.89 11.15
N PHE A 290 11.64 24.91 11.78
CA PHE A 290 11.53 26.20 11.13
C PHE A 290 12.91 26.83 11.01
N THR A 291 13.16 27.51 9.90
CA THR A 291 14.35 28.33 9.74
C THR A 291 14.23 29.58 10.61
N ASP A 292 15.28 29.91 11.33
CA ASP A 292 15.34 31.17 12.08
C ASP A 292 15.44 32.33 11.09
N LEU A 293 14.42 33.16 11.07
CA LEU A 293 14.32 34.36 10.24
C LEU A 293 14.07 35.57 11.14
N ASP A 294 14.41 36.78 10.65
CA ASP A 294 14.05 38.00 11.32
C ASP A 294 12.51 38.13 11.38
N PRO A 295 11.95 38.46 12.55
CA PRO A 295 10.49 38.60 12.68
C PRO A 295 9.97 39.77 11.86
N ILE A 296 8.83 39.56 11.22
CA ILE A 296 8.09 40.63 10.53
C ILE A 296 7.00 41.19 11.44
N PRO A 297 6.56 42.45 11.22
CA PRO A 297 5.42 43.03 11.93
C PRO A 297 4.17 42.15 11.81
N ILE A 298 3.39 42.05 12.89
CA ILE A 298 2.19 41.19 12.92
C ILE A 298 1.15 41.60 11.85
N GLU A 299 1.11 42.86 11.45
CA GLU A 299 0.22 43.39 10.43
C GLU A 299 0.59 42.90 9.03
N GLU A 300 1.82 42.46 8.82
CA GLU A 300 2.30 41.87 7.57
C GLU A 300 2.08 40.37 7.51
N VAL A 301 1.75 39.75 8.64
CA VAL A 301 1.46 38.30 8.70
C VAL A 301 0.08 38.02 8.09
N GLU A 302 0.01 37.05 7.18
CA GLU A 302 -1.28 36.67 6.59
C GLU A 302 -2.28 36.20 7.67
N PRO A 303 -3.48 36.81 7.75
CA PRO A 303 -4.46 36.46 8.76
C PRO A 303 -4.98 35.03 8.55
N TRP A 304 -5.27 34.30 9.63
CA TRP A 304 -5.76 32.93 9.59
C TRP A 304 -7.03 32.77 8.72
N THR A 305 -7.88 33.77 8.64
CA THR A 305 -9.09 33.79 7.80
C THR A 305 -8.79 33.76 6.31
N ALA A 306 -7.64 34.27 5.88
CA ALA A 306 -7.17 34.18 4.50
C ALA A 306 -6.55 32.79 4.27
N ILE A 307 -5.81 32.28 5.25
CA ILE A 307 -5.22 30.94 5.21
C ILE A 307 -6.33 29.86 5.14
N ALA A 308 -7.37 29.95 5.96
CA ALA A 308 -8.48 29.02 6.03
C ALA A 308 -9.19 28.81 4.68
N LYS A 309 -9.27 29.84 3.83
CA LYS A 309 -9.88 29.76 2.49
C LYS A 309 -9.20 28.77 1.55
N ARG A 310 -7.94 28.42 1.83
CA ARG A 310 -7.18 27.43 1.05
C ARG A 310 -7.36 26.01 1.55
N PHE A 311 -7.97 25.81 2.72
CA PHE A 311 -8.20 24.49 3.28
C PHE A 311 -9.44 23.84 2.69
N LYS A 312 -9.30 22.54 2.38
CA LYS A 312 -10.37 21.72 1.82
C LYS A 312 -10.41 20.38 2.56
N THR A 313 -11.62 19.84 2.77
CA THR A 313 -11.72 18.47 3.28
C THR A 313 -11.45 17.47 2.15
N GLY A 314 -11.04 16.26 2.52
CA GLY A 314 -11.07 15.14 1.59
C GLY A 314 -12.50 14.84 1.13
N ALA A 315 -12.63 14.23 -0.04
CA ALA A 315 -13.92 13.78 -0.57
C ALA A 315 -14.43 12.58 0.23
N MET A 316 -15.51 12.77 0.98
CA MET A 316 -16.16 11.72 1.77
C MET A 316 -17.64 11.70 1.42
N SER A 317 -18.09 10.59 0.81
CA SER A 317 -19.46 10.49 0.30
C SER A 317 -20.47 10.16 1.39
N LEU A 318 -21.69 10.68 1.25
CA LEU A 318 -22.86 10.27 2.03
C LEU A 318 -23.09 8.76 1.84
N GLY A 319 -23.12 8.02 2.96
CA GLY A 319 -23.21 6.57 2.99
C GLY A 319 -21.88 5.88 3.27
N SER A 320 -20.73 6.50 2.99
CA SER A 320 -19.44 6.09 3.56
C SER A 320 -19.26 6.66 4.98
N ILE A 321 -19.73 7.86 5.20
CA ILE A 321 -19.91 8.48 6.53
C ILE A 321 -21.41 8.75 6.78
N SER A 322 -21.78 9.02 8.03
CA SER A 322 -23.17 9.34 8.39
C SER A 322 -23.59 10.72 7.87
N GLU A 323 -24.89 10.97 7.83
CA GLU A 323 -25.46 12.28 7.48
C GLU A 323 -24.96 13.38 8.40
N GLU A 324 -24.98 13.14 9.70
CA GLU A 324 -24.52 14.11 10.71
C GLU A 324 -23.04 14.47 10.54
N ALA A 325 -22.19 13.50 10.28
CA ALA A 325 -20.78 13.74 10.05
C ALA A 325 -20.54 14.53 8.77
N HIS A 326 -21.29 14.21 7.70
CA HIS A 326 -21.20 14.89 6.41
C HIS A 326 -21.65 16.35 6.50
N GLU A 327 -22.76 16.60 7.20
CA GLU A 327 -23.29 17.95 7.45
C GLU A 327 -22.40 18.77 8.39
N THR A 328 -21.90 18.15 9.47
CA THR A 328 -20.99 18.82 10.43
C THR A 328 -19.72 19.29 9.75
N LEU A 329 -19.13 18.49 8.86
CA LEU A 329 -17.98 18.91 8.07
C LEU A 329 -18.28 20.12 7.19
N ALA A 330 -19.44 20.14 6.53
CA ALA A 330 -19.84 21.28 5.71
C ALA A 330 -20.05 22.55 6.56
N LYS A 331 -20.77 22.45 7.68
CA LYS A 331 -20.96 23.56 8.61
C LYS A 331 -19.62 24.11 9.13
N ALA A 332 -18.73 23.23 9.60
CA ALA A 332 -17.42 23.61 10.12
C ALA A 332 -16.60 24.37 9.09
N MET A 333 -16.50 23.85 7.87
CA MET A 333 -15.73 24.49 6.81
C MET A 333 -16.35 25.81 6.36
N ASN A 334 -17.68 25.90 6.25
CA ASN A 334 -18.35 27.13 5.90
C ASN A 334 -18.16 28.22 6.98
N ARG A 335 -18.17 27.85 8.27
CA ARG A 335 -17.93 28.82 9.38
C ARG A 335 -16.53 29.42 9.34
N ILE A 336 -15.50 28.63 8.98
CA ILE A 336 -14.11 29.12 8.92
C ILE A 336 -13.75 29.70 7.54
N GLY A 337 -14.66 29.65 6.56
CA GLY A 337 -14.39 30.08 5.19
C GLY A 337 -13.57 29.12 4.33
N GLY A 338 -13.38 27.90 4.80
CA GLY A 338 -12.79 26.79 4.03
C GLY A 338 -13.84 26.12 3.15
N LYS A 339 -13.46 24.98 2.51
CA LYS A 339 -14.33 24.27 1.58
C LYS A 339 -14.46 22.81 1.94
N SER A 340 -15.68 22.34 2.17
CA SER A 340 -15.97 20.91 2.29
C SER A 340 -16.24 20.28 0.92
N ASN A 341 -15.92 18.99 0.78
CA ASN A 341 -16.15 18.22 -0.43
C ASN A 341 -17.26 17.19 -0.18
N SER A 342 -18.28 17.19 -1.03
CA SER A 342 -19.43 16.30 -0.91
C SER A 342 -19.10 14.80 -1.09
N GLY A 343 -17.96 14.48 -1.72
CA GLY A 343 -17.74 13.15 -2.25
C GLY A 343 -18.71 12.81 -3.39
N GLU A 344 -18.66 11.57 -3.87
CA GLU A 344 -19.45 11.14 -5.03
C GLU A 344 -20.92 10.79 -4.74
N GLY A 345 -21.39 10.96 -3.52
CA GLY A 345 -22.69 10.46 -3.07
C GLY A 345 -23.87 11.40 -3.29
N GLY A 346 -23.66 12.57 -3.90
CA GLY A 346 -24.69 13.61 -3.98
C GLY A 346 -24.91 14.30 -2.63
N GLU A 347 -25.85 15.22 -2.62
CA GLU A 347 -26.31 15.93 -1.42
C GLU A 347 -27.83 16.15 -1.48
N ASP A 348 -28.47 16.10 -0.31
CA ASP A 348 -29.89 16.45 -0.18
C ASP A 348 -30.07 17.94 -0.50
N HIS A 349 -31.09 18.26 -1.32
CA HIS A 349 -31.39 19.63 -1.72
C HIS A 349 -31.69 20.56 -0.54
N ARG A 350 -32.22 20.03 0.58
CA ARG A 350 -32.44 20.79 1.82
C ARG A 350 -31.17 21.43 2.39
N ARG A 351 -30.00 20.91 2.03
CA ARG A 351 -28.70 21.43 2.47
C ARG A 351 -28.26 22.67 1.71
N PHE A 352 -28.91 22.98 0.58
CA PHE A 352 -28.54 24.15 -0.24
C PHE A 352 -29.08 25.48 0.33
N GLU A 353 -30.08 25.38 1.22
CA GLU A 353 -30.59 26.50 1.99
C GLU A 353 -29.87 26.62 3.32
N ARG A 354 -29.79 27.82 3.87
CA ARG A 354 -29.23 28.05 5.19
C ARG A 354 -30.23 27.66 6.26
N ASP A 355 -29.70 27.11 7.35
CA ASP A 355 -30.48 26.83 8.56
C ASP A 355 -30.92 28.13 9.24
N GLU A 356 -31.92 28.09 10.12
CA GLU A 356 -32.45 29.22 10.84
C GLU A 356 -31.39 29.94 11.71
N ASP A 357 -30.40 29.24 12.18
CA ASP A 357 -29.25 29.74 12.95
C ASP A 357 -28.16 30.37 12.06
N GLY A 358 -28.36 30.40 10.75
CA GLY A 358 -27.43 30.93 9.77
C GLY A 358 -26.36 29.95 9.29
N ASP A 359 -26.29 28.76 9.85
CA ASP A 359 -25.39 27.69 9.40
C ASP A 359 -25.73 27.24 7.97
N TRP A 360 -24.73 26.71 7.30
CA TRP A 360 -24.93 26.24 5.95
C TRP A 360 -24.33 24.83 5.79
N ARG A 361 -25.18 23.89 5.47
CA ARG A 361 -24.82 22.47 5.30
C ARG A 361 -24.36 22.12 3.89
N ASN A 362 -24.35 23.08 2.97
CA ASN A 362 -23.92 22.88 1.59
C ASN A 362 -22.41 22.67 1.51
N SER A 363 -21.97 21.61 0.87
CA SER A 363 -20.56 21.41 0.54
C SER A 363 -20.16 22.29 -0.64
N ALA A 364 -19.13 23.12 -0.44
CA ALA A 364 -18.66 24.05 -1.46
C ALA A 364 -18.10 23.36 -2.70
N ILE A 365 -17.45 22.19 -2.50
CA ILE A 365 -16.92 21.37 -3.58
C ILE A 365 -17.87 20.20 -3.82
N LYS A 366 -18.34 20.09 -5.06
CA LYS A 366 -19.20 18.98 -5.49
C LYS A 366 -18.43 18.02 -6.36
N GLN A 367 -18.34 16.76 -5.92
CA GLN A 367 -17.68 15.72 -6.71
C GLN A 367 -18.65 15.15 -7.74
N VAL A 368 -18.15 14.98 -8.98
CA VAL A 368 -18.91 14.46 -10.11
C VAL A 368 -18.32 13.10 -10.49
N ALA A 369 -19.09 12.03 -10.27
CA ALA A 369 -18.76 10.68 -10.72
C ALA A 369 -19.74 10.21 -11.79
N SER A 370 -21.05 10.24 -11.50
CA SER A 370 -22.11 9.92 -12.46
C SER A 370 -23.48 10.35 -11.92
N GLY A 371 -24.49 10.39 -12.81
CA GLY A 371 -25.89 10.68 -12.45
C GLY A 371 -26.48 9.66 -11.46
N ARG A 372 -26.04 8.40 -11.47
CA ARG A 372 -26.47 7.37 -10.52
C ARG A 372 -26.06 7.63 -9.08
N PHE A 373 -25.16 8.57 -8.86
CA PHE A 373 -24.65 8.92 -7.55
C PHE A 373 -25.09 10.31 -7.11
N GLY A 374 -26.27 10.76 -7.58
CA GLY A 374 -26.89 11.99 -7.12
C GLY A 374 -26.40 13.27 -7.81
N VAL A 375 -25.69 13.14 -8.93
CA VAL A 375 -25.33 14.31 -9.74
C VAL A 375 -26.57 14.76 -10.55
N SER A 376 -27.07 15.96 -10.24
CA SER A 376 -28.17 16.60 -10.95
C SER A 376 -27.79 18.05 -11.29
N SER A 377 -28.54 18.70 -12.16
CA SER A 377 -28.34 20.13 -12.47
C SER A 377 -28.48 21.01 -11.23
N HIS A 378 -29.40 20.69 -10.33
CA HIS A 378 -29.57 21.39 -9.07
C HIS A 378 -28.38 21.23 -8.13
N TYR A 379 -27.83 20.02 -8.04
CA TYR A 379 -26.61 19.75 -7.30
C TYR A 379 -25.42 20.57 -7.85
N LEU A 380 -25.23 20.56 -9.16
CA LEU A 380 -24.13 21.30 -9.81
C LEU A 380 -24.27 22.82 -9.68
N ALA A 381 -25.51 23.35 -9.80
CA ALA A 381 -25.78 24.79 -9.68
C ALA A 381 -25.46 25.34 -8.27
N ASN A 382 -25.42 24.51 -7.24
CA ASN A 382 -25.06 24.87 -5.87
C ASN A 382 -23.60 24.61 -5.53
N ALA A 383 -22.74 24.33 -6.51
CA ALA A 383 -21.31 24.15 -6.33
C ALA A 383 -20.56 25.49 -6.43
N GLN A 384 -19.56 25.68 -5.60
CA GLN A 384 -18.54 26.72 -5.79
C GLN A 384 -17.37 26.17 -6.63
N GLU A 385 -17.06 24.91 -6.45
CA GLU A 385 -16.07 24.17 -7.24
C GLU A 385 -16.64 22.81 -7.62
N ILE A 386 -16.27 22.31 -8.81
CA ILE A 386 -16.56 20.95 -9.25
C ILE A 386 -15.27 20.15 -9.22
N GLN A 387 -15.35 18.94 -8.65
CA GLN A 387 -14.28 17.97 -8.70
C GLN A 387 -14.73 16.77 -9.53
N ILE A 388 -14.11 16.58 -10.69
CA ILE A 388 -14.38 15.41 -11.53
C ILE A 388 -13.58 14.22 -10.99
N LYS A 389 -14.29 13.13 -10.69
CA LYS A 389 -13.70 11.88 -10.25
C LYS A 389 -13.48 10.97 -11.45
N MET A 390 -12.23 10.82 -11.88
CA MET A 390 -11.86 9.99 -13.03
C MET A 390 -11.76 8.51 -12.69
N ALA A 391 -11.15 8.17 -11.53
CA ALA A 391 -10.94 6.79 -11.09
C ALA A 391 -10.55 6.76 -9.62
N GLN A 392 -10.51 5.56 -9.04
CA GLN A 392 -9.94 5.32 -7.71
C GLN A 392 -8.58 4.65 -7.84
N GLY A 393 -7.55 5.20 -7.19
CA GLY A 393 -6.19 4.67 -7.27
C GLY A 393 -6.05 3.24 -6.77
N ALA A 394 -6.77 2.88 -5.69
CA ALA A 394 -6.74 1.53 -5.12
C ALA A 394 -7.55 0.49 -5.90
N LYS A 395 -8.47 0.90 -6.78
CA LYS A 395 -9.38 0.02 -7.52
C LYS A 395 -9.55 0.48 -8.97
N PRO A 396 -8.48 0.54 -9.78
CA PRO A 396 -8.60 0.86 -11.18
C PRO A 396 -9.54 -0.12 -11.88
N GLY A 397 -10.51 0.39 -12.66
CA GLY A 397 -11.48 -0.42 -13.37
C GLY A 397 -12.66 -0.95 -12.54
N GLU A 398 -12.64 -0.87 -11.20
CA GLU A 398 -13.75 -1.37 -10.36
C GLU A 398 -14.67 -0.25 -9.85
N GLY A 399 -14.15 0.96 -9.65
CA GLY A 399 -14.89 2.08 -9.07
C GLY A 399 -15.18 1.92 -7.57
N GLY A 400 -15.98 2.83 -7.02
CA GLY A 400 -16.47 2.77 -5.64
C GLY A 400 -17.63 1.80 -5.47
N GLN A 401 -17.79 1.22 -4.28
CA GLN A 401 -18.91 0.34 -3.94
C GLN A 401 -19.57 0.80 -2.65
N LEU A 402 -20.90 0.85 -2.65
CA LEU A 402 -21.71 0.97 -1.45
C LEU A 402 -22.55 -0.30 -1.30
N PRO A 403 -22.34 -1.12 -0.25
CA PRO A 403 -23.10 -2.36 -0.03
C PRO A 403 -24.59 -2.07 0.20
N GLY A 404 -25.46 -2.97 -0.27
CA GLY A 404 -26.92 -2.82 -0.16
C GLY A 404 -27.42 -2.44 1.24
N PRO A 405 -26.96 -3.04 2.34
CA PRO A 405 -27.38 -2.65 3.70
C PRO A 405 -27.11 -1.19 4.08
N LYS A 406 -26.15 -0.53 3.44
CA LYS A 406 -25.87 0.91 3.63
C LYS A 406 -26.74 1.82 2.77
N VAL A 407 -27.36 1.28 1.73
CA VAL A 407 -28.27 2.03 0.84
C VAL A 407 -29.66 2.05 1.47
N ASN A 408 -29.83 2.80 2.55
CA ASN A 408 -31.13 3.00 3.17
C ASN A 408 -32.04 3.88 2.27
N PRO A 409 -33.35 4.02 2.57
CA PRO A 409 -34.28 4.84 1.75
C PRO A 409 -33.82 6.28 1.52
N TYR A 410 -33.22 6.90 2.52
CA TYR A 410 -32.70 8.27 2.41
C TYR A 410 -31.52 8.35 1.42
N ILE A 411 -30.51 7.49 1.59
CA ILE A 411 -29.35 7.45 0.68
C ILE A 411 -29.80 7.11 -0.74
N ALA A 412 -30.75 6.16 -0.88
CA ALA A 412 -31.32 5.80 -2.18
C ALA A 412 -32.00 6.99 -2.86
N SER A 413 -32.75 7.76 -2.10
CA SER A 413 -33.41 8.99 -2.58
C SER A 413 -32.39 10.01 -3.10
N VAL A 414 -31.34 10.32 -2.32
CA VAL A 414 -30.28 11.28 -2.69
C VAL A 414 -29.50 10.81 -3.91
N ARG A 415 -29.31 9.49 -4.04
CA ARG A 415 -28.54 8.88 -5.15
C ARG A 415 -29.39 8.48 -6.36
N ASN A 416 -30.68 8.79 -6.36
CA ASN A 416 -31.62 8.38 -7.42
C ASN A 416 -31.55 6.86 -7.71
N SER A 417 -31.55 6.03 -6.65
CA SER A 417 -31.37 4.59 -6.72
C SER A 417 -32.41 3.83 -5.91
N THR A 418 -32.38 2.50 -5.97
CA THR A 418 -33.30 1.62 -5.23
C THR A 418 -32.74 1.30 -3.85
N PRO A 419 -33.53 1.45 -2.75
CA PRO A 419 -33.10 1.07 -1.40
C PRO A 419 -32.64 -0.38 -1.32
N TYR A 420 -31.60 -0.61 -0.49
CA TYR A 420 -31.01 -1.93 -0.18
C TYR A 420 -30.37 -2.67 -1.35
N VAL A 421 -30.28 -2.04 -2.51
CA VAL A 421 -29.51 -2.56 -3.65
C VAL A 421 -28.10 -1.97 -3.63
N GLY A 422 -27.09 -2.82 -3.74
CA GLY A 422 -25.69 -2.38 -3.77
C GLY A 422 -25.41 -1.48 -4.97
N LEU A 423 -24.63 -0.42 -4.75
CA LEU A 423 -24.26 0.55 -5.79
C LEU A 423 -22.78 0.37 -6.12
N ILE A 424 -22.47 0.31 -7.40
CA ILE A 424 -21.12 0.35 -7.93
C ILE A 424 -20.98 1.63 -8.73
N SER A 425 -20.00 2.46 -8.38
CA SER A 425 -19.66 3.65 -9.15
C SER A 425 -19.06 3.21 -10.48
N PRO A 426 -19.69 3.53 -11.61
CA PRO A 426 -19.03 3.31 -12.88
C PRO A 426 -17.81 4.22 -12.92
N PRO A 427 -16.61 3.67 -13.15
CA PRO A 427 -15.45 4.52 -13.33
C PRO A 427 -15.68 5.38 -14.58
N PRO A 428 -15.53 6.71 -14.47
CA PRO A 428 -15.68 7.61 -15.63
C PRO A 428 -14.79 7.26 -16.82
N HIS A 429 -13.65 6.58 -16.58
CA HIS A 429 -12.77 6.13 -17.64
C HIS A 429 -13.39 5.09 -18.59
N HIS A 430 -14.52 4.48 -18.25
CA HIS A 430 -15.26 3.67 -19.21
C HIS A 430 -16.03 4.51 -20.24
N ASP A 431 -16.24 5.79 -19.93
CA ASP A 431 -16.96 6.74 -20.80
C ASP A 431 -16.06 7.85 -21.34
N ILE A 432 -14.82 7.96 -20.83
CA ILE A 432 -13.86 9.01 -21.18
C ILE A 432 -12.58 8.32 -21.64
N TYR A 433 -12.35 8.35 -22.97
CA TYR A 433 -11.20 7.71 -23.61
C TYR A 433 -10.23 8.70 -24.23
N SER A 434 -10.62 9.97 -24.31
CA SER A 434 -9.80 11.02 -24.93
C SER A 434 -9.81 12.31 -24.09
N ILE A 435 -8.91 13.23 -24.43
CA ILE A 435 -8.87 14.58 -23.86
C ILE A 435 -10.15 15.34 -24.22
N GLU A 436 -10.69 15.10 -25.41
CA GLU A 436 -11.91 15.71 -25.91
C GLU A 436 -13.14 15.26 -25.12
N ASP A 437 -13.23 13.97 -24.77
CA ASP A 437 -14.32 13.45 -23.92
C ASP A 437 -14.27 14.11 -22.53
N LEU A 438 -13.06 14.26 -21.96
CA LEU A 438 -12.89 14.97 -20.70
C LEU A 438 -13.27 16.45 -20.82
N ALA A 439 -12.90 17.11 -21.91
CA ALA A 439 -13.27 18.51 -22.17
C ALA A 439 -14.78 18.66 -22.29
N GLN A 440 -15.48 17.75 -22.93
CA GLN A 440 -16.95 17.75 -22.97
C GLN A 440 -17.59 17.59 -21.61
N LEU A 441 -17.07 16.67 -20.78
CA LEU A 441 -17.58 16.51 -19.40
C LEU A 441 -17.37 17.78 -18.57
N ILE A 442 -16.21 18.42 -18.68
CA ILE A 442 -15.92 19.68 -18.00
C ILE A 442 -16.89 20.76 -18.46
N TYR A 443 -17.08 20.92 -19.74
CA TYR A 443 -18.01 21.90 -20.32
C TYR A 443 -19.44 21.69 -19.83
N LEU A 444 -19.97 20.45 -19.96
CA LEU A 444 -21.32 20.11 -19.51
C LEU A 444 -21.52 20.32 -18.01
N SER A 445 -20.49 20.10 -17.20
CA SER A 445 -20.54 20.35 -15.76
C SER A 445 -20.56 21.85 -15.43
N LEU A 446 -19.75 22.64 -16.14
CA LEU A 446 -19.56 24.06 -15.85
C LEU A 446 -20.73 24.95 -16.33
N ILE A 447 -21.47 24.57 -17.37
CA ILE A 447 -22.62 25.36 -17.84
C ILE A 447 -23.69 25.52 -16.76
N HIS A 448 -23.81 24.56 -15.84
CA HIS A 448 -24.74 24.64 -14.72
C HIS A 448 -24.34 25.63 -13.63
N ILE A 449 -23.06 25.97 -13.54
CA ILE A 449 -22.53 26.97 -12.60
C ILE A 449 -22.44 28.35 -13.25
N SER A 450 -21.81 28.42 -14.43
CA SER A 450 -21.43 29.67 -15.05
C SER A 450 -22.58 30.36 -15.78
N GLU A 451 -23.61 29.62 -16.23
CA GLU A 451 -24.71 30.15 -17.06
C GLU A 451 -26.11 29.66 -16.65
N PRO A 452 -26.42 29.58 -15.34
CA PRO A 452 -27.73 29.08 -14.89
C PRO A 452 -28.93 29.89 -15.41
N THR A 453 -28.70 31.12 -15.84
CA THR A 453 -29.73 31.99 -16.37
C THR A 453 -30.04 31.78 -17.84
N ARG A 454 -29.13 31.20 -18.64
CA ARG A 454 -29.39 30.89 -20.06
C ARG A 454 -30.33 29.72 -20.26
N LEU A 455 -30.43 28.81 -19.29
CA LEU A 455 -31.33 27.66 -19.31
C LEU A 455 -32.79 28.02 -18.90
N ARG A 456 -33.05 29.26 -18.49
CA ARG A 456 -34.38 29.74 -18.09
C ARG A 456 -35.11 30.55 -19.18
N ARG A 457 -34.59 30.52 -20.42
CA ARG A 457 -35.28 31.17 -21.55
C ARG A 457 -35.79 30.13 -22.55
#